data_3237e97046a474f1aa1188307021a597
#
_entry.id   3237e97046a474f1aa1188307021a597
#
_cell.length_a   1.000
_cell.length_b   1.000
_cell.length_c   1.000
_cell.angle_alpha   90.00
_cell.angle_beta   90.00
_cell.angle_gamma   90.00
#
_symmetry.space_group_name_H-M   'P 1'
#
loop_
_entity.id
_entity.type
_entity.pdbx_description
1 polymer ?
#
loop_
_entity_poly.entity_id
_entity_poly.type
_entity_poly.pdbx_seq_one_letter_code
_entity_poly.pdbx_strand_id
1 'polypeptide(L)'
;LSTQWFLKMDQISKECLKKLEFDEPKFFPSRWKKVYKDWLTNINDWCISRQLWWGHQIPAWYVLQSSDNVINQETPYIIASNEKQAQEEAKQKFGPNIKIVRDKDVLDTWFSSGLWPFSTLGWPNQNEKDFQVWYPNSVLVTGFDIIFFWVARMTILGNTFTSEMPFKDVYIH
;
A
#
# COMPACT_ATOMS: atom_id res chain seq x y z
N LEU A 1 -6.36 -23.51 -3.52
CA LEU A 1 -5.65 -22.33 -4.01
C LEU A 1 -6.67 -21.21 -4.18
N SER A 2 -6.36 -20.01 -3.69
CA SER A 2 -7.18 -18.80 -3.87
C SER A 2 -6.42 -17.78 -4.69
N THR A 3 -7.15 -16.94 -5.42
CA THR A 3 -6.58 -15.76 -6.08
C THR A 3 -6.05 -14.79 -5.02
N GLN A 4 -4.88 -14.21 -5.25
CA GLN A 4 -4.22 -13.30 -4.31
C GLN A 4 -3.94 -11.96 -4.97
N TRP A 5 -3.93 -10.90 -4.19
CA TRP A 5 -3.56 -9.55 -4.62
C TRP A 5 -2.11 -9.26 -4.31
N PHE A 6 -1.38 -8.77 -5.31
CA PHE A 6 0.03 -8.42 -5.19
C PHE A 6 0.27 -6.98 -5.62
N LEU A 7 1.14 -6.28 -4.90
CA LEU A 7 1.76 -5.05 -5.38
C LEU A 7 3.05 -5.39 -6.12
N LYS A 8 3.20 -4.85 -7.33
CA LYS A 8 4.44 -4.93 -8.09
C LYS A 8 5.46 -3.97 -7.48
N MET A 9 6.50 -4.53 -6.87
CA MET A 9 7.43 -3.76 -6.05
C MET A 9 8.63 -3.21 -6.82
N ASP A 10 8.96 -3.76 -7.99
CA ASP A 10 10.17 -3.44 -8.73
C ASP A 10 10.32 -1.94 -9.05
N GLN A 11 9.28 -1.31 -9.59
CA GLN A 11 9.33 0.11 -9.93
C GLN A 11 9.32 1.00 -8.68
N ILE A 12 8.48 0.66 -7.71
CA ILE A 12 8.27 1.44 -6.48
C ILE A 12 9.54 1.44 -5.64
N SER A 13 10.22 0.29 -5.52
CA SER A 13 11.47 0.18 -4.77
C SER A 13 12.62 0.98 -5.39
N LYS A 14 12.69 1.04 -6.73
CA LYS A 14 13.71 1.84 -7.43
C LYS A 14 13.61 3.33 -7.10
N GLU A 15 12.42 3.88 -6.97
CA GLU A 15 12.24 5.28 -6.55
C GLU A 15 12.72 5.52 -5.11
N CYS A 16 12.44 4.60 -4.20
CA CYS A 16 12.97 4.67 -2.83
C CYS A 16 14.50 4.55 -2.80
N LEU A 17 15.08 3.67 -3.63
CA LEU A 17 16.54 3.53 -3.74
C LEU A 17 17.23 4.81 -4.23
N LYS A 18 16.63 5.52 -5.21
CA LYS A 18 17.16 6.82 -5.67
C LYS A 18 17.19 7.84 -4.54
N LYS A 19 16.13 7.96 -3.75
CA LYS A 19 16.08 8.88 -2.61
C LYS A 19 17.09 8.52 -1.52
N LEU A 20 17.29 7.23 -1.29
CA LEU A 20 18.27 6.73 -0.33
C LEU A 20 19.72 7.14 -0.68
N GLU A 21 20.04 7.39 -1.96
CA GLU A 21 21.36 7.90 -2.37
C GLU A 21 21.64 9.30 -1.79
N PHE A 22 20.58 10.06 -1.51
CA PHE A 22 20.64 11.39 -0.88
C PHE A 22 20.40 11.35 0.64
N ASP A 23 20.53 10.17 1.28
CA ASP A 23 20.20 9.96 2.70
C ASP A 23 18.75 10.29 3.07
N GLU A 24 17.84 9.96 2.18
CA GLU A 24 16.39 10.08 2.41
C GLU A 24 15.71 8.69 2.46
N PRO A 25 15.38 8.18 3.69
CA PRO A 25 15.66 8.73 5.02
C PRO A 25 17.11 8.45 5.47
N LYS A 26 17.59 9.24 6.45
CA LYS A 26 18.88 8.99 7.11
C LYS A 26 18.71 7.99 8.23
N PHE A 27 19.57 6.96 8.27
CA PHE A 27 19.52 5.90 9.26
C PHE A 27 20.53 6.09 10.40
N PHE A 28 20.11 5.84 11.61
CA PHE A 28 20.94 5.82 12.81
C PHE A 28 20.74 4.51 13.59
N PRO A 29 21.83 3.72 13.85
CA PRO A 29 23.18 3.85 13.27
C PRO A 29 23.20 3.64 11.75
N SER A 30 24.16 4.25 11.07
CA SER A 30 24.28 4.24 9.61
C SER A 30 24.39 2.84 8.97
N ARG A 31 24.82 1.83 9.72
CA ARG A 31 24.87 0.43 9.25
C ARG A 31 23.51 -0.07 8.71
N TRP A 32 22.42 0.43 9.25
CA TRP A 32 21.07 0.02 8.85
C TRP A 32 20.67 0.53 7.45
N LYS A 33 21.30 1.60 6.97
CA LYS A 33 21.13 2.05 5.58
C LYS A 33 21.49 0.95 4.58
N LYS A 34 22.60 0.23 4.81
CA LYS A 34 23.01 -0.89 3.95
C LYS A 34 21.99 -2.02 3.99
N VAL A 35 21.58 -2.43 5.18
CA VAL A 35 20.58 -3.51 5.37
C VAL A 35 19.27 -3.17 4.66
N TYR A 36 18.78 -1.95 4.82
CA TYR A 36 17.57 -1.47 4.15
C TYR A 36 17.73 -1.43 2.63
N LYS A 37 18.88 -0.93 2.13
CA LYS A 37 19.22 -0.88 0.70
C LYS A 37 19.25 -2.26 0.07
N ASP A 38 19.94 -3.20 0.70
CA ASP A 38 20.09 -4.57 0.21
C ASP A 38 18.71 -5.26 0.11
N TRP A 39 17.84 -5.02 1.07
CA TRP A 39 16.49 -5.55 1.05
C TRP A 39 15.63 -4.94 -0.07
N LEU A 40 15.65 -3.62 -0.26
CA LEU A 40 14.92 -2.95 -1.34
C LEU A 40 15.40 -3.39 -2.73
N THR A 41 16.70 -3.63 -2.87
CA THR A 41 17.30 -4.08 -4.14
C THR A 41 16.81 -5.48 -4.54
N ASN A 42 16.55 -6.34 -3.57
CA ASN A 42 16.13 -7.73 -3.77
C ASN A 42 14.66 -7.97 -3.42
N ILE A 43 13.84 -6.92 -3.40
CA ILE A 43 12.46 -7.03 -2.98
C ILE A 43 11.62 -7.83 -3.97
N ASN A 44 10.82 -8.76 -3.46
CA ASN A 44 9.81 -9.46 -4.24
C ASN A 44 8.46 -8.74 -4.19
N ASP A 45 7.57 -9.07 -5.12
CA ASP A 45 6.21 -8.59 -5.12
C ASP A 45 5.52 -8.90 -3.79
N TRP A 46 4.80 -7.93 -3.28
CA TRP A 46 4.17 -8.02 -1.96
C TRP A 46 2.73 -8.51 -2.07
N CYS A 47 2.45 -9.69 -1.54
CA CYS A 47 1.09 -10.17 -1.37
C CYS A 47 0.39 -9.34 -0.28
N ILE A 48 -0.62 -8.57 -0.67
CA ILE A 48 -1.36 -7.66 0.22
C ILE A 48 -2.71 -8.22 0.67
N SER A 49 -3.15 -9.37 0.17
CA SER A 49 -4.40 -10.01 0.56
C SER A 49 -4.20 -11.06 1.64
N ARG A 50 -5.18 -11.18 2.54
CA ARG A 50 -5.23 -12.18 3.61
C ARG A 50 -6.63 -12.76 3.72
N GLN A 51 -6.73 -14.07 3.93
CA GLN A 51 -7.98 -14.79 4.18
C GLN A 51 -8.27 -14.79 5.69
N LEU A 52 -8.73 -13.65 6.20
CA LEU A 52 -9.09 -13.44 7.60
C LEU A 52 -10.56 -13.05 7.70
N TRP A 53 -11.19 -13.39 8.81
CA TRP A 53 -12.58 -13.05 9.07
C TRP A 53 -12.80 -11.56 9.33
N TRP A 54 -11.78 -10.86 9.78
CA TRP A 54 -11.87 -9.47 10.18
C TRP A 54 -10.66 -8.68 9.69
N GLY A 55 -10.90 -7.44 9.25
CA GLY A 55 -9.87 -6.53 8.76
C GLY A 55 -10.42 -5.53 7.75
N HIS A 56 -9.54 -4.77 7.14
CA HIS A 56 -9.88 -3.84 6.06
C HIS A 56 -10.06 -4.61 4.75
N GLN A 57 -11.31 -4.82 4.36
CA GLN A 57 -11.65 -5.57 3.16
C GLN A 57 -11.11 -4.89 1.91
N ILE A 58 -10.52 -5.68 1.01
CA ILE A 58 -9.98 -5.18 -0.27
C ILE A 58 -11.09 -4.47 -1.05
N PRO A 59 -10.85 -3.23 -1.54
CA PRO A 59 -11.85 -2.42 -2.22
C PRO A 59 -11.98 -2.79 -3.70
N ALA A 60 -12.06 -4.09 -4.00
CA ALA A 60 -12.21 -4.63 -5.34
C ALA A 60 -13.53 -5.36 -5.50
N TRP A 61 -14.17 -5.16 -6.64
CA TRP A 61 -15.43 -5.83 -7.02
C TRP A 61 -15.24 -6.54 -8.34
N TYR A 62 -15.41 -7.86 -8.34
CA TYR A 62 -15.40 -8.67 -9.55
C TYR A 62 -16.67 -8.46 -10.35
N VAL A 63 -16.53 -8.33 -11.66
CA VAL A 63 -17.64 -8.13 -12.60
C VAL A 63 -18.05 -9.49 -13.17
N LEU A 64 -19.25 -9.94 -12.84
CA LEU A 64 -19.80 -11.21 -13.29
C LEU A 64 -20.75 -11.01 -14.48
N GLN A 65 -20.39 -11.58 -15.62
CA GLN A 65 -21.20 -11.50 -16.84
C GLN A 65 -22.28 -12.59 -16.94
N SER A 66 -22.18 -13.66 -16.15
CA SER A 66 -23.17 -14.73 -16.04
C SER A 66 -23.30 -15.22 -14.60
N SER A 67 -24.40 -15.94 -14.30
CA SER A 67 -24.67 -16.47 -12.95
C SER A 67 -23.67 -17.53 -12.47
N ASP A 68 -22.98 -18.17 -13.38
CA ASP A 68 -22.10 -19.32 -13.11
C ASP A 68 -20.61 -18.96 -13.14
N ASN A 69 -20.27 -17.67 -13.09
CA ASN A 69 -18.88 -17.25 -13.15
C ASN A 69 -18.12 -17.65 -11.88
N VAL A 70 -17.18 -18.53 -12.05
CA VAL A 70 -16.12 -18.79 -11.06
C VAL A 70 -15.11 -17.65 -11.16
N ILE A 71 -14.89 -16.96 -10.06
CA ILE A 71 -13.87 -15.88 -9.97
C ILE A 71 -12.49 -16.50 -10.12
N ASN A 72 -11.73 -16.01 -11.10
CA ASN A 72 -10.35 -16.41 -11.39
C ASN A 72 -9.50 -15.20 -11.76
N GLN A 73 -8.24 -15.41 -12.15
CA GLN A 73 -7.30 -14.33 -12.49
C GLN A 73 -7.72 -13.47 -13.70
N GLU A 74 -8.56 -14.00 -14.57
CA GLU A 74 -9.04 -13.32 -15.79
C GLU A 74 -10.35 -12.56 -15.53
N THR A 75 -11.00 -12.77 -14.37
CA THR A 75 -12.26 -12.11 -14.04
C THR A 75 -12.06 -10.60 -13.95
N PRO A 76 -12.76 -9.79 -14.75
CA PRO A 76 -12.65 -8.34 -14.69
C PRO A 76 -13.05 -7.81 -13.31
N TYR A 77 -12.40 -6.75 -12.87
CA TYR A 77 -12.69 -6.14 -11.58
C TYR A 77 -12.68 -4.60 -11.64
N ILE A 78 -13.34 -3.99 -10.67
CA ILE A 78 -13.38 -2.55 -10.43
C ILE A 78 -12.80 -2.28 -9.05
N ILE A 79 -11.93 -1.29 -8.94
CA ILE A 79 -11.46 -0.76 -7.66
C ILE A 79 -12.27 0.50 -7.35
N ALA A 80 -12.96 0.51 -6.22
CA ALA A 80 -13.79 1.65 -5.82
C ALA A 80 -13.88 1.77 -4.30
N SER A 81 -14.18 2.95 -3.81
CA SER A 81 -14.31 3.22 -2.36
C SER A 81 -15.59 2.62 -1.74
N ASN A 82 -16.62 2.38 -2.55
CA ASN A 82 -17.88 1.78 -2.10
C ASN A 82 -18.58 1.06 -3.24
N GLU A 83 -19.58 0.25 -2.88
CA GLU A 83 -20.33 -0.58 -3.83
C GLU A 83 -21.09 0.23 -4.88
N LYS A 84 -21.64 1.38 -4.51
CA LYS A 84 -22.37 2.25 -5.44
C LYS A 84 -21.47 2.73 -6.57
N GLN A 85 -20.30 3.24 -6.22
CA GLN A 85 -19.29 3.66 -7.20
C GLN A 85 -18.85 2.48 -8.08
N ALA A 86 -18.57 1.33 -7.48
CA ALA A 86 -18.19 0.13 -8.22
C ALA A 86 -19.27 -0.29 -9.22
N GLN A 87 -20.54 -0.25 -8.82
CA GLN A 87 -21.67 -0.61 -9.67
C GLN A 87 -21.86 0.39 -10.83
N GLU A 88 -21.68 1.69 -10.57
CA GLU A 88 -21.77 2.73 -11.60
C GLU A 88 -20.66 2.57 -12.64
N GLU A 89 -19.41 2.41 -12.21
CA GLU A 89 -18.28 2.19 -13.08
C GLU A 89 -18.39 0.88 -13.88
N ALA A 90 -18.86 -0.18 -13.23
CA ALA A 90 -19.05 -1.47 -13.87
C ALA A 90 -20.12 -1.39 -14.96
N LYS A 91 -21.25 -0.71 -14.70
CA LYS A 91 -22.30 -0.49 -15.72
C LYS A 91 -21.79 0.32 -16.91
N GLN A 92 -20.97 1.34 -16.67
CA GLN A 92 -20.38 2.14 -17.75
C GLN A 92 -19.44 1.32 -18.63
N LYS A 93 -18.61 0.46 -18.03
CA LYS A 93 -17.58 -0.30 -18.74
C LYS A 93 -18.09 -1.59 -19.39
N PHE A 94 -19.06 -2.27 -18.76
CA PHE A 94 -19.48 -3.62 -19.14
C PHE A 94 -20.97 -3.74 -19.48
N GLY A 95 -21.73 -2.65 -19.36
CA GLY A 95 -23.16 -2.61 -19.71
C GLY A 95 -24.10 -2.70 -18.48
N PRO A 96 -25.41 -2.47 -18.70
CA PRO A 96 -26.36 -2.26 -17.59
C PRO A 96 -26.70 -3.51 -16.78
N ASN A 97 -26.60 -4.69 -17.38
CA ASN A 97 -27.10 -5.94 -16.81
C ASN A 97 -25.96 -6.81 -16.23
N ILE A 98 -25.12 -6.21 -15.40
CA ILE A 98 -24.02 -6.90 -14.77
C ILE A 98 -24.20 -7.00 -13.27
N LYS A 99 -23.66 -8.06 -12.70
CA LYS A 99 -23.57 -8.26 -11.25
C LYS A 99 -22.12 -8.02 -10.80
N ILE A 100 -21.96 -7.36 -9.68
CA ILE A 100 -20.67 -7.23 -9.04
C ILE A 100 -20.63 -8.00 -7.72
N VAL A 101 -19.46 -8.52 -7.37
CA VAL A 101 -19.22 -9.22 -6.11
C VAL A 101 -17.93 -8.69 -5.51
N ARG A 102 -17.99 -8.18 -4.28
CA ARG A 102 -16.81 -7.69 -3.56
C ARG A 102 -15.87 -8.83 -3.22
N ASP A 103 -14.57 -8.57 -3.31
CA ASP A 103 -13.55 -9.48 -2.83
C ASP A 103 -13.74 -9.75 -1.33
N LYS A 104 -13.54 -11.00 -0.92
CA LYS A 104 -13.74 -11.43 0.48
C LYS A 104 -12.49 -11.24 1.33
N ASP A 105 -11.34 -11.10 0.70
CA ASP A 105 -10.07 -10.95 1.38
C ASP A 105 -9.95 -9.59 2.05
N VAL A 106 -9.09 -9.51 3.04
CA VAL A 106 -8.73 -8.27 3.73
C VAL A 106 -7.29 -7.89 3.42
N LEU A 107 -6.96 -6.62 3.59
CA LEU A 107 -5.60 -6.12 3.43
C LEU A 107 -4.69 -6.66 4.52
N ASP A 108 -3.44 -6.93 4.15
CA ASP A 108 -2.35 -7.18 5.08
C ASP A 108 -2.26 -6.05 6.10
N THR A 109 -2.09 -6.40 7.38
CA THR A 109 -1.95 -5.45 8.48
C THR A 109 -0.83 -4.43 8.22
N TRP A 110 0.27 -4.86 7.61
CA TRP A 110 1.38 -3.99 7.27
C TRP A 110 1.07 -3.00 6.15
N PHE A 111 0.04 -3.25 5.33
CA PHE A 111 -0.46 -2.26 4.38
C PHE A 111 -1.08 -1.07 5.12
N SER A 112 -2.01 -1.33 6.03
CA SER A 112 -2.63 -0.28 6.84
C SER A 112 -1.62 0.45 7.73
N SER A 113 -0.71 -0.30 8.37
CA SER A 113 0.36 0.27 9.20
C SER A 113 1.34 1.12 8.39
N GLY A 114 1.56 0.78 7.12
CA GLY A 114 2.41 1.55 6.21
C GLY A 114 1.83 2.92 5.80
N LEU A 115 0.52 3.11 5.96
CA LEU A 115 -0.15 4.40 5.70
C LEU A 115 -0.06 5.36 6.89
N TRP A 116 0.29 4.86 8.08
CA TRP A 116 0.20 5.58 9.34
C TRP A 116 0.86 6.98 9.34
N PRO A 117 2.07 7.20 8.77
CA PRO A 117 2.77 8.48 8.86
C PRO A 117 2.02 9.66 8.22
N PHE A 118 1.11 9.40 7.30
CA PHE A 118 0.39 10.42 6.55
C PHE A 118 -1.13 10.30 6.68
N SER A 119 -1.68 9.09 6.84
CA SER A 119 -3.13 8.91 6.99
C SER A 119 -3.67 9.52 8.28
N THR A 120 -2.90 9.47 9.38
CA THR A 120 -3.28 10.07 10.67
C THR A 120 -3.24 11.60 10.66
N LEU A 121 -2.58 12.19 9.68
CA LEU A 121 -2.49 13.63 9.48
C LEU A 121 -3.55 14.18 8.51
N GLY A 122 -4.47 13.34 8.05
CA GLY A 122 -5.61 13.72 7.22
C GLY A 122 -5.49 13.37 5.73
N TRP A 123 -4.36 12.77 5.29
CA TRP A 123 -4.28 12.26 3.92
C TRP A 123 -5.44 11.26 3.65
N PRO A 124 -6.10 11.27 2.48
CA PRO A 124 -5.67 11.86 1.21
C PRO A 124 -5.99 13.34 1.00
N ASN A 125 -6.63 14.02 1.96
CA ASN A 125 -6.85 15.45 1.85
C ASN A 125 -5.55 16.21 2.17
N GLN A 126 -4.81 16.59 1.14
CA GLN A 126 -3.54 17.31 1.29
C GLN A 126 -3.69 18.75 1.83
N ASN A 127 -4.93 19.27 1.89
CA ASN A 127 -5.21 20.58 2.47
C ASN A 127 -5.43 20.55 3.98
N GLU A 128 -5.39 19.37 4.61
CA GLU A 128 -5.45 19.26 6.05
C GLU A 128 -4.25 19.96 6.70
N LYS A 129 -4.54 20.76 7.71
CA LYS A 129 -3.53 21.58 8.40
C LYS A 129 -2.42 20.72 9.01
N ASP A 130 -2.79 19.61 9.62
CA ASP A 130 -1.83 18.71 10.26
C ASP A 130 -0.92 18.04 9.23
N PHE A 131 -1.47 17.67 8.07
CA PHE A 131 -0.67 17.13 6.97
C PHE A 131 0.34 18.17 6.46
N GLN A 132 -0.07 19.40 6.22
CA GLN A 132 0.81 20.45 5.73
C GLN A 132 1.91 20.85 6.72
N VAL A 133 1.65 20.76 8.02
CA VAL A 133 2.60 21.18 9.07
C VAL A 133 3.54 20.05 9.47
N TRP A 134 3.04 18.82 9.58
CA TRP A 134 3.74 17.72 10.23
C TRP A 134 4.27 16.64 9.27
N TYR A 135 3.86 16.67 8.00
CA TYR A 135 4.39 15.75 6.99
C TYR A 135 5.38 16.47 6.07
N PRO A 136 6.57 15.89 5.78
CA PRO A 136 7.15 14.66 6.34
C PRO A 136 7.50 14.79 7.83
N ASN A 137 7.38 13.67 8.54
CA ASN A 137 7.74 13.59 9.97
C ASN A 137 9.26 13.75 10.15
N SER A 138 9.68 14.36 11.27
CA SER A 138 11.10 14.60 11.53
C SER A 138 11.87 13.32 11.82
N VAL A 139 11.31 12.44 12.66
CA VAL A 139 12.00 11.24 13.14
C VAL A 139 11.06 10.06 13.37
N LEU A 140 11.53 8.87 13.03
CA LEU A 140 10.97 7.59 13.44
C LEU A 140 11.96 6.89 14.37
N VAL A 141 11.48 6.37 15.51
CA VAL A 141 12.25 5.49 16.40
C VAL A 141 11.59 4.13 16.41
N THR A 142 12.34 3.06 16.12
CA THR A 142 11.79 1.70 16.02
C THR A 142 12.84 0.62 16.24
N GLY A 143 12.40 -0.61 16.50
CA GLY A 143 13.25 -1.78 16.60
C GLY A 143 13.75 -2.27 15.23
N PHE A 144 14.89 -2.94 15.23
CA PHE A 144 15.51 -3.48 14.02
C PHE A 144 14.71 -4.62 13.38
N ASP A 145 13.94 -5.34 14.15
CA ASP A 145 13.14 -6.52 13.77
C ASP A 145 11.99 -6.19 12.81
N ILE A 146 11.54 -4.93 12.80
CA ILE A 146 10.45 -4.48 11.93
C ILE A 146 10.88 -3.50 10.82
N ILE A 147 12.17 -3.40 10.53
CA ILE A 147 12.67 -2.55 9.43
C ILE A 147 11.98 -2.90 8.11
N PHE A 148 11.90 -4.17 7.76
CA PHE A 148 11.32 -4.62 6.48
C PHE A 148 9.80 -4.62 6.49
N PHE A 149 9.21 -4.90 7.64
CA PHE A 149 7.75 -4.99 7.76
C PHE A 149 7.10 -3.63 7.92
N TRP A 150 7.75 -2.69 8.57
CA TRP A 150 7.15 -1.40 8.90
C TRP A 150 7.89 -0.21 8.29
N VAL A 151 9.19 -0.02 8.56
CA VAL A 151 9.94 1.13 8.02
C VAL A 151 9.90 1.13 6.50
N ALA A 152 10.26 0.01 5.87
CA ALA A 152 10.25 -0.10 4.42
C ALA A 152 8.85 0.06 3.82
N ARG A 153 7.80 -0.45 4.46
CA ARG A 153 6.43 -0.28 3.98
C ARG A 153 5.97 1.18 4.07
N MET A 154 6.27 1.85 5.17
CA MET A 154 5.96 3.29 5.32
C MET A 154 6.69 4.15 4.28
N THR A 155 7.97 3.90 4.04
CA THR A 155 8.75 4.66 3.06
C THR A 155 8.28 4.40 1.62
N ILE A 156 7.99 3.16 1.28
CA ILE A 156 7.44 2.78 -0.03
C ILE A 156 6.09 3.45 -0.27
N LEU A 157 5.15 3.29 0.66
CA LEU A 157 3.79 3.85 0.50
C LEU A 157 3.80 5.38 0.59
N GLY A 158 4.57 5.97 1.50
CA GLY A 158 4.75 7.41 1.60
C GLY A 158 5.27 8.00 0.29
N ASN A 159 6.39 7.49 -0.20
CA ASN A 159 6.94 7.95 -1.47
C ASN A 159 5.97 7.78 -2.65
N THR A 160 5.24 6.67 -2.69
CA THR A 160 4.29 6.38 -3.77
C THR A 160 3.09 7.33 -3.77
N PHE A 161 2.53 7.61 -2.59
CA PHE A 161 1.28 8.36 -2.47
C PHE A 161 1.47 9.87 -2.31
N THR A 162 2.61 10.30 -1.77
CA THR A 162 2.87 11.71 -1.50
C THR A 162 4.07 12.27 -2.26
N SER A 163 4.83 11.41 -2.96
CA SER A 163 6.10 11.74 -3.64
C SER A 163 7.22 12.18 -2.67
N GLU A 164 7.03 11.99 -1.37
CA GLU A 164 7.98 12.35 -0.33
C GLU A 164 8.27 11.17 0.60
N MET A 165 9.50 11.12 1.15
CA MET A 165 9.81 10.18 2.20
C MET A 165 9.11 10.59 3.50
N PRO A 166 8.45 9.65 4.22
CA PRO A 166 7.63 10.00 5.37
C PRO A 166 8.41 10.42 6.61
N PHE A 167 9.72 10.17 6.63
CA PHE A 167 10.62 10.51 7.75
C PHE A 167 11.92 11.08 7.20
N LYS A 168 12.49 12.08 7.89
CA LYS A 168 13.84 12.58 7.62
C LYS A 168 14.89 11.64 8.22
N ASP A 169 14.69 11.27 9.49
CA ASP A 169 15.60 10.42 10.26
C ASP A 169 14.91 9.14 10.76
N VAL A 170 15.63 8.02 10.74
CA VAL A 170 15.18 6.73 11.27
C VAL A 170 16.20 6.20 12.27
N TYR A 171 15.81 6.15 13.54
CA TYR A 171 16.63 5.61 14.63
C TYR A 171 16.20 4.17 14.93
N ILE A 172 17.18 3.26 14.84
CA ILE A 172 16.99 1.83 15.04
C ILE A 172 17.70 1.41 16.32
N HIS A 173 16.95 0.86 17.28
CA HIS A 173 17.49 0.34 18.55
C HIS A 173 17.46 -1.18 18.60
#